data_13544e06cfce7b3cd50625b5b6ffaebd
#
_entry.id   13544e06cfce7b3cd50625b5b6ffaebd
#
_cell.length_a   1.000
_cell.length_b   1.000
_cell.length_c   1.000
_cell.angle_alpha   90.00
_cell.angle_beta   90.00
_cell.angle_gamma   90.00
#
_symmetry.space_group_name_H-M   'P 1'
#
loop_
_entity.id
_entity.type
_entity.pdbx_description
1 polymer ?
#
loop_
_entity_poly.entity_id
_entity_poly.type
_entity_poly.pdbx_seq_one_letter_code
_entity_poly.pdbx_strand_id
1 'polypeptide(L)'
;MVRFGLISWLPIYLLETKGFNKEQMGIAFWLFEWAAIHSTLLAGYISDKIFKGYRMPPAIGAIVIIFFMIIGYFTSNNLYMVIFFAAMAGCLVYIPQFLASVQTMEVVPAFAVGSYVGLRGFMSYVVGASLGTKAYKLGCGLLW
;
A
#
# COMPACT_ATOMS: atom_id res chain seq x y z
N MET A 1 -7.11 -2.75 1.44
CA MET A 1 -7.26 -2.24 2.82
C MET A 1 -6.01 -1.56 3.33
N VAL A 2 -4.84 -2.20 3.35
CA VAL A 2 -3.56 -1.59 3.81
C VAL A 2 -3.25 -0.28 3.09
N ARG A 3 -3.44 -0.21 1.76
CA ARG A 3 -3.24 1.02 0.98
C ARG A 3 -4.06 2.19 1.50
N PHE A 4 -5.38 2.01 1.70
CA PHE A 4 -6.27 3.07 2.17
C PHE A 4 -5.93 3.51 3.60
N GLY A 5 -5.56 2.57 4.46
CA GLY A 5 -5.07 2.87 5.79
C GLY A 5 -3.80 3.74 5.75
N LEU A 6 -2.80 3.35 4.97
CA LEU A 6 -1.55 4.10 4.84
C LEU A 6 -1.76 5.49 4.21
N ILE A 7 -2.55 5.60 3.14
CA ILE A 7 -2.82 6.88 2.48
C ILE A 7 -3.57 7.84 3.41
N SER A 8 -4.49 7.34 4.24
CA SER A 8 -5.25 8.18 5.17
C SER A 8 -4.45 8.54 6.42
N TRP A 9 -3.67 7.60 6.95
CA TRP A 9 -2.95 7.77 8.21
C TRP A 9 -1.59 8.43 8.08
N LEU A 10 -0.87 8.18 6.99
CA LEU A 10 0.48 8.68 6.79
C LEU A 10 0.57 10.22 6.84
N PRO A 11 -0.30 10.98 6.15
CA PRO A 11 -0.28 12.43 6.24
C PRO A 11 -0.58 12.94 7.65
N ILE A 12 -1.59 12.36 8.31
CA ILE A 12 -2.04 12.78 9.65
C ILE A 12 -0.94 12.49 10.67
N TYR A 13 -0.37 11.30 10.64
CA TYR A 13 0.72 10.92 11.52
C TYR A 13 1.95 11.82 11.39
N LEU A 14 2.32 12.19 10.14
CA LEU A 14 3.43 13.10 9.89
C LEU A 14 3.19 14.50 10.43
N LEU A 15 1.96 15.03 10.30
CA LEU A 15 1.61 16.37 10.78
C LEU A 15 1.47 16.43 12.30
N GLU A 16 0.74 15.47 12.89
CA GLU A 16 0.36 15.54 14.31
C GLU A 16 1.45 14.98 15.24
N THR A 17 2.07 13.87 14.86
CA THR A 17 3.01 13.16 15.75
C THR A 17 4.46 13.57 15.53
N LYS A 18 4.86 13.79 14.27
CA LYS A 18 6.24 14.14 13.91
C LYS A 18 6.45 15.64 13.71
N GLY A 19 5.39 16.47 13.65
CA GLY A 19 5.49 17.92 13.51
C GLY A 19 6.13 18.39 12.20
N PHE A 20 6.03 17.60 11.13
CA PHE A 20 6.61 17.93 9.84
C PHE A 20 5.78 18.98 9.09
N ASN A 21 6.46 19.81 8.29
CA ASN A 21 5.82 20.83 7.46
C ASN A 21 4.96 20.21 6.37
N LYS A 22 3.91 20.92 5.93
CA LYS A 22 3.01 20.48 4.84
C LYS A 22 3.75 20.17 3.53
N GLU A 23 4.82 20.90 3.24
CA GLU A 23 5.67 20.63 2.07
C GLU A 23 6.41 19.30 2.17
N GLN A 24 6.96 18.98 3.33
CA GLN A 24 7.65 17.71 3.59
C GLN A 24 6.70 16.53 3.50
N MET A 25 5.48 16.68 3.98
CA MET A 25 4.40 15.71 3.83
C MET A 25 4.06 15.49 2.34
N GLY A 26 3.95 16.57 1.57
CA GLY A 26 3.69 16.49 0.12
C GLY A 26 4.78 15.72 -0.62
N ILE A 27 6.05 15.95 -0.29
CA ILE A 27 7.19 15.23 -0.88
C ILE A 27 7.15 13.74 -0.51
N ALA A 28 6.87 13.40 0.74
CA ALA A 28 6.76 12.01 1.17
C ALA A 28 5.63 11.27 0.44
N PHE A 29 4.47 11.92 0.28
CA PHE A 29 3.34 11.36 -0.45
C PHE A 29 3.63 11.21 -1.95
N TRP A 30 4.28 12.18 -2.57
CA TRP A 30 4.67 12.13 -3.97
C TRP A 30 5.66 10.99 -4.23
N LEU A 31 6.67 10.83 -3.36
CA LEU A 31 7.62 9.72 -3.44
C LEU A 31 6.93 8.36 -3.24
N PHE A 32 5.95 8.28 -2.35
CA PHE A 32 5.15 7.09 -2.12
C PHE A 32 4.43 6.64 -3.40
N GLU A 33 3.76 7.56 -4.10
CA GLU A 33 3.04 7.23 -5.35
C GLU A 33 4.01 6.94 -6.51
N TRP A 34 5.12 7.67 -6.61
CA TRP A 34 6.16 7.41 -7.62
C TRP A 34 6.79 6.03 -7.45
N ALA A 35 7.13 5.69 -6.24
CA ALA A 35 7.67 4.37 -5.90
C ALA A 35 6.69 3.24 -6.25
N ALA A 36 5.39 3.47 -6.09
CA ALA A 36 4.34 2.53 -6.44
C ALA A 36 4.33 2.14 -7.92
N ILE A 37 4.53 3.10 -8.83
CA ILE A 37 4.57 2.85 -10.27
C ILE A 37 5.72 1.91 -10.63
N HIS A 38 6.92 2.19 -10.12
CA HIS A 38 8.09 1.37 -10.38
C HIS A 38 7.97 -0.03 -9.76
N SER A 39 7.36 -0.13 -8.58
CA SER A 39 7.20 -1.42 -7.90
C SER A 39 6.24 -2.37 -8.61
N THR A 40 5.18 -1.85 -9.24
CA THR A 40 4.25 -2.70 -10.01
C THR A 40 4.92 -3.32 -11.23
N LEU A 41 5.77 -2.57 -11.92
CA LEU A 41 6.56 -3.08 -13.06
C LEU A 41 7.58 -4.13 -12.59
N LEU A 42 8.30 -3.84 -11.51
CA LEU A 42 9.26 -4.78 -10.92
C LEU A 42 8.57 -6.05 -10.41
N ALA A 43 7.38 -5.93 -9.79
CA ALA A 43 6.62 -7.07 -9.30
C ALA A 43 6.21 -8.03 -10.41
N GLY A 44 5.76 -7.49 -11.56
CA GLY A 44 5.46 -8.30 -12.73
C GLY A 44 6.71 -9.04 -13.22
N TYR A 45 7.81 -8.33 -13.43
CA TYR A 45 9.06 -8.93 -13.89
C TYR A 45 9.60 -10.00 -12.93
N ILE A 46 9.61 -9.74 -11.62
CA ILE A 46 10.06 -10.68 -10.59
C ILE A 46 9.18 -11.92 -10.57
N SER A 47 7.85 -11.74 -10.59
CA SER A 47 6.90 -12.83 -10.59
C SER A 47 7.07 -13.75 -11.81
N ASP A 48 7.25 -13.19 -12.99
CA ASP A 48 7.33 -13.96 -14.23
C ASP A 48 8.70 -14.63 -14.40
N LYS A 49 9.80 -13.94 -14.07
CA LYS A 49 11.16 -14.42 -14.32
C LYS A 49 11.71 -15.26 -13.17
N ILE A 50 11.50 -14.89 -11.91
CA ILE A 50 12.06 -15.58 -10.74
C ILE A 50 11.14 -16.70 -10.27
N PHE A 51 9.84 -16.41 -10.19
CA PHE A 51 8.84 -17.36 -9.66
C PHE A 51 8.08 -18.11 -10.75
N LYS A 52 8.52 -18.01 -12.03
CA LYS A 52 7.92 -18.75 -13.17
C LYS A 52 6.39 -18.64 -13.26
N GLY A 53 5.85 -17.45 -12.94
CA GLY A 53 4.43 -17.21 -12.95
C GLY A 53 3.66 -17.56 -11.66
N TYR A 54 4.32 -18.10 -10.64
CA TYR A 54 3.70 -18.25 -9.33
C TYR A 54 3.55 -16.88 -8.66
N ARG A 55 2.32 -16.42 -8.50
CA ARG A 55 2.00 -15.06 -7.99
C ARG A 55 1.99 -14.97 -6.46
N MET A 56 1.73 -16.10 -5.77
CA MET A 56 1.58 -16.11 -4.31
C MET A 56 2.88 -15.89 -3.54
N PRO A 57 4.02 -16.56 -3.84
CA PRO A 57 5.24 -16.41 -3.05
C PRO A 57 5.76 -14.96 -2.98
N PRO A 58 5.87 -14.21 -4.09
CA PRO A 58 6.33 -12.82 -4.01
C PRO A 58 5.33 -11.90 -3.29
N ALA A 59 4.03 -12.18 -3.37
CA ALA A 59 3.02 -11.42 -2.63
C ALA A 59 3.15 -11.60 -1.12
N ILE A 60 3.35 -12.82 -0.64
CA ILE A 60 3.57 -13.13 0.78
C ILE A 60 4.88 -12.49 1.27
N GLY A 61 5.97 -12.63 0.51
CA GLY A 61 7.24 -11.99 0.81
C GLY A 61 7.12 -10.48 0.97
N ALA A 62 6.40 -9.81 0.05
CA ALA A 62 6.15 -8.38 0.13
C ALA A 62 5.38 -8.00 1.40
N ILE A 63 4.36 -8.76 1.81
CA ILE A 63 3.59 -8.48 3.03
C ILE A 63 4.47 -8.56 4.28
N VAL A 64 5.34 -9.57 4.37
CA VAL A 64 6.29 -9.71 5.50
C VAL A 64 7.23 -8.51 5.57
N ILE A 65 7.78 -8.09 4.43
CA ILE A 65 8.68 -6.93 4.38
C ILE A 65 7.94 -5.65 4.76
N ILE A 66 6.70 -5.46 4.30
CA ILE A 66 5.85 -4.31 4.68
C ILE A 66 5.73 -4.22 6.20
N PHE A 67 5.50 -5.34 6.88
CA PHE A 67 5.38 -5.36 8.34
C PHE A 67 6.63 -4.79 9.03
N PHE A 68 7.82 -5.20 8.60
CA PHE A 68 9.07 -4.67 9.14
C PHE A 68 9.29 -3.20 8.78
N MET A 69 8.92 -2.78 7.57
CA MET A 69 9.04 -1.38 7.15
C MET A 69 8.11 -0.45 7.95
N ILE A 70 6.91 -0.89 8.29
CA ILE A 70 5.98 -0.13 9.13
C ILE A 70 6.56 0.04 10.55
N ILE A 71 7.14 -0.99 11.12
CA ILE A 71 7.81 -0.89 12.43
C ILE A 71 8.96 0.13 12.36
N GLY A 72 9.80 0.06 11.33
CA GLY A 72 10.88 1.03 11.11
C GLY A 72 10.37 2.47 10.95
N TYR A 73 9.26 2.66 10.26
CA TYR A 73 8.60 3.96 10.09
C TYR A 73 8.19 4.57 11.43
N PHE A 74 7.56 3.79 12.32
CA PHE A 74 7.14 4.27 13.64
C PHE A 74 8.31 4.54 14.60
N THR A 75 9.36 3.75 14.50
CA THR A 75 10.54 3.88 15.39
C THR A 75 11.47 5.02 14.98
N SER A 76 11.49 5.41 13.70
CA SER A 76 12.39 6.44 13.20
C SER A 76 11.90 7.85 13.51
N ASN A 77 12.81 8.70 14.01
CA ASN A 77 12.57 10.13 14.26
C ASN A 77 13.23 11.06 13.23
N ASN A 78 14.11 10.54 12.38
CA ASN A 78 14.79 11.32 11.36
C ASN A 78 13.90 11.49 10.13
N LEU A 79 13.73 12.74 9.64
CA LEU A 79 12.92 13.05 8.46
C LEU A 79 13.28 12.20 7.24
N TYR A 80 14.56 12.09 6.93
CA TYR A 80 15.03 11.31 5.77
C TYR A 80 14.70 9.83 5.88
N MET A 81 14.84 9.24 7.07
CA MET A 81 14.49 7.84 7.33
C MET A 81 12.98 7.61 7.23
N VAL A 82 12.17 8.53 7.76
CA VAL A 82 10.70 8.45 7.67
C VAL A 82 10.24 8.50 6.21
N ILE A 83 10.79 9.41 5.40
CA ILE A 83 10.48 9.51 3.97
C ILE A 83 10.92 8.24 3.23
N PHE A 84 12.10 7.71 3.54
CA PHE A 84 12.61 6.48 2.95
C PHE A 84 11.71 5.28 3.27
N PHE A 85 11.33 5.08 4.54
CA PHE A 85 10.44 3.99 4.95
C PHE A 85 9.04 4.15 4.35
N ALA A 86 8.53 5.38 4.24
CA ALA A 86 7.26 5.67 3.58
C ALA A 86 7.29 5.30 2.09
N ALA A 87 8.33 5.70 1.37
CA ALA A 87 8.51 5.36 -0.04
C ALA A 87 8.65 3.85 -0.26
N MET A 88 9.43 3.16 0.57
CA MET A 88 9.58 1.71 0.52
C MET A 88 8.28 0.97 0.86
N ALA A 89 7.52 1.44 1.84
CA ALA A 89 6.20 0.90 2.13
C ALA A 89 5.25 1.08 0.94
N GLY A 90 5.30 2.24 0.28
CA GLY A 90 4.57 2.48 -0.96
C GLY A 90 4.90 1.48 -2.05
N CYS A 91 6.19 1.25 -2.32
CA CYS A 91 6.64 0.22 -3.25
C CYS A 91 6.03 -1.15 -2.93
N LEU A 92 6.14 -1.58 -1.69
CA LEU A 92 5.79 -2.94 -1.28
C LEU A 92 4.28 -3.19 -1.21
N VAL A 93 3.48 -2.18 -0.83
CA VAL A 93 2.01 -2.31 -0.72
C VAL A 93 1.35 -2.61 -2.07
N TYR A 94 1.89 -2.04 -3.16
CA TYR A 94 1.33 -2.25 -4.48
C TYR A 94 1.65 -3.63 -5.07
N ILE A 95 2.73 -4.28 -4.63
CA ILE A 95 3.14 -5.61 -5.12
C ILE A 95 2.05 -6.66 -4.91
N PRO A 96 1.58 -6.96 -3.68
CA PRO A 96 0.55 -7.97 -3.47
C PRO A 96 -0.78 -7.58 -4.10
N GLN A 97 -1.12 -6.28 -4.14
CA GLN A 97 -2.33 -5.80 -4.78
C GLN A 97 -2.31 -6.04 -6.29
N PHE A 98 -1.20 -5.73 -6.95
CA PHE A 98 -1.01 -5.94 -8.38
C PHE A 98 -1.02 -7.43 -8.72
N LEU A 99 -0.21 -8.25 -8.03
CA LEU A 99 -0.14 -9.69 -8.26
C LEU A 99 -1.47 -10.40 -8.06
N ALA A 100 -2.23 -10.03 -7.02
CA ALA A 100 -3.56 -10.57 -6.79
C ALA A 100 -4.56 -10.15 -7.91
N SER A 101 -4.39 -8.97 -8.51
CA SER A 101 -5.21 -8.55 -9.65
C SER A 101 -4.90 -9.36 -10.89
N VAL A 102 -3.62 -9.56 -11.19
CA VAL A 102 -3.19 -10.36 -12.35
C VAL A 102 -3.61 -11.81 -12.20
N GLN A 103 -3.43 -12.41 -11.02
CA GLN A 103 -3.89 -13.78 -10.75
C GLN A 103 -5.40 -13.94 -10.95
N THR A 104 -6.17 -12.94 -10.55
CA THR A 104 -7.62 -12.95 -10.78
C THR A 104 -7.96 -12.98 -12.27
N MET A 105 -7.22 -12.19 -13.08
CA MET A 105 -7.43 -12.16 -14.55
C MET A 105 -7.05 -13.47 -15.23
N GLU A 106 -6.09 -14.21 -14.67
CA GLU A 106 -5.65 -15.51 -15.20
C GLU A 106 -6.64 -16.65 -14.90
N VAL A 107 -7.35 -16.56 -13.77
CA VAL A 107 -8.28 -17.62 -13.32
C VAL A 107 -9.69 -17.42 -13.88
N VAL A 108 -10.11 -16.18 -14.11
CA VAL A 108 -11.47 -15.85 -14.58
C VAL A 108 -11.57 -15.98 -16.10
N PRO A 109 -12.65 -16.57 -16.66
CA PRO A 109 -12.89 -16.62 -18.11
C PRO A 109 -12.87 -15.23 -18.73
N ALA A 110 -12.32 -15.10 -19.95
CA ALA A 110 -12.10 -13.84 -20.63
C ALA A 110 -13.35 -12.93 -20.75
N PHE A 111 -14.54 -13.55 -20.93
CA PHE A 111 -15.79 -12.79 -21.03
C PHE A 111 -16.26 -12.16 -19.70
N ALA A 112 -15.81 -12.67 -18.56
CA ALA A 112 -16.23 -12.23 -17.23
C ALA A 112 -15.18 -11.38 -16.51
N VAL A 113 -13.95 -11.24 -17.05
CA VAL A 113 -12.84 -10.53 -16.41
C VAL A 113 -13.22 -9.08 -16.08
N GLY A 114 -13.84 -8.35 -16.99
CA GLY A 114 -14.22 -6.95 -16.77
C GLY A 114 -15.20 -6.79 -15.60
N SER A 115 -16.25 -7.60 -15.58
CA SER A 115 -17.24 -7.57 -14.50
C SER A 115 -16.63 -7.95 -13.14
N TYR A 116 -15.77 -8.96 -13.12
CA TYR A 116 -15.13 -9.43 -11.89
C TYR A 116 -14.14 -8.39 -11.32
N VAL A 117 -13.32 -7.80 -12.17
CA VAL A 117 -12.36 -6.74 -11.76
C VAL A 117 -13.12 -5.49 -11.28
N GLY A 118 -14.20 -5.12 -11.96
CA GLY A 118 -15.07 -4.01 -11.55
C GLY A 118 -15.73 -4.27 -10.20
N LEU A 119 -16.31 -5.44 -9.98
CA LEU A 119 -16.93 -5.83 -8.70
C LEU A 119 -15.90 -5.88 -7.56
N ARG A 120 -14.73 -6.45 -7.80
CA ARG A 120 -13.63 -6.47 -6.83
C ARG A 120 -13.17 -5.07 -6.47
N GLY A 121 -13.01 -4.18 -7.46
CA GLY A 121 -12.68 -2.77 -7.25
C GLY A 121 -13.73 -2.08 -6.39
N PHE A 122 -15.00 -2.19 -6.75
CA PHE A 122 -16.12 -1.63 -6.01
C PHE A 122 -16.13 -2.11 -4.54
N MET A 123 -16.07 -3.41 -4.30
CA MET A 123 -16.02 -3.96 -2.94
C MET A 123 -14.80 -3.49 -2.16
N SER A 124 -13.63 -3.41 -2.79
CA SER A 124 -12.42 -2.86 -2.16
C SER A 124 -12.59 -1.41 -1.72
N TYR A 125 -13.24 -0.57 -2.53
CA TYR A 125 -13.50 0.82 -2.18
C TYR A 125 -14.53 0.95 -1.06
N VAL A 126 -15.66 0.25 -1.14
CA VAL A 126 -16.71 0.29 -0.12
C VAL A 126 -16.18 -0.16 1.24
N VAL A 127 -15.52 -1.31 1.28
CA VAL A 127 -14.97 -1.86 2.53
C VAL A 127 -13.76 -1.03 3.00
N GLY A 128 -12.89 -0.60 2.10
CA GLY A 128 -11.72 0.22 2.43
C GLY A 128 -12.10 1.58 3.00
N ALA A 129 -13.08 2.26 2.40
CA ALA A 129 -13.56 3.54 2.88
C ALA A 129 -14.28 3.43 4.22
N SER A 130 -15.15 2.43 4.40
CA SER A 130 -15.91 2.24 5.64
C SER A 130 -15.01 1.87 6.83
N LEU A 131 -14.02 1.01 6.62
CA LEU A 131 -13.05 0.66 7.67
C LEU A 131 -12.04 1.78 7.93
N GLY A 132 -11.60 2.48 6.87
CA GLY A 132 -10.70 3.62 7.00
C GLY A 132 -11.30 4.74 7.84
N THR A 133 -12.57 5.09 7.61
CA THR A 133 -13.28 6.11 8.39
C THR A 133 -13.55 5.68 9.85
N LYS A 134 -13.83 4.40 10.08
CA LYS A 134 -13.97 3.88 11.45
C LYS A 134 -12.65 3.87 12.21
N ALA A 135 -11.57 3.42 11.57
CA ALA A 135 -10.24 3.42 12.17
C ALA A 135 -9.76 4.85 12.49
N TYR A 136 -10.05 5.81 11.62
CA TYR A 136 -9.80 7.23 11.87
C TYR A 136 -10.53 7.74 13.11
N LYS A 137 -11.85 7.47 13.22
CA LYS A 137 -12.64 7.88 14.39
C LYS A 137 -12.16 7.22 15.70
N LEU A 138 -11.75 5.95 15.65
CA LEU A 138 -11.18 5.26 16.81
C LEU A 138 -9.83 5.86 17.21
N GLY A 139 -8.96 6.13 16.25
CA GLY A 139 -7.65 6.74 16.50
C GLY A 139 -7.76 8.15 17.08
N CYS A 140 -8.62 9.00 16.53
CA CYS A 140 -8.91 10.32 17.10
C CYS A 140 -9.62 10.24 18.45
N GLY A 141 -10.47 9.23 18.68
CA GLY A 141 -11.17 9.07 19.96
C GLY A 141 -10.32 8.51 21.10
N LEU A 142 -9.14 7.93 20.80
CA LEU A 142 -8.18 7.45 21.80
C LEU A 142 -7.11 8.48 22.15
N LEU A 143 -7.02 9.58 21.39
CA LEU A 143 -6.03 10.66 21.58
C LEU A 143 -6.63 11.91 22.27
N TRP A 144 -7.91 11.88 22.62
CA TRP A 144 -8.64 12.85 23.42
C TRP A 144 -9.31 12.10 24.61
#